data_08c03757da2d1d2696d23ed22e57e442
#
_entry.id   08c03757da2d1d2696d23ed22e57e442
#
_cell.length_a   1.000
_cell.length_b   1.000
_cell.length_c   1.000
_cell.angle_alpha   90.00
_cell.angle_beta   90.00
_cell.angle_gamma   90.00
#
_symmetry.space_group_name_H-M   'P 1'
#
loop_
_entity.id
_entity.type
_entity.pdbx_description
1 polymer ?
#
loop_
_entity_poly.entity_id
_entity_poly.type
_entity_poly.pdbx_seq_one_letter_code
_entity_poly.pdbx_strand_id
1 'polypeptide(L)'
;LTALVLASPGFAGAVELTLEGEAVSRGYGAMSFDIAARCGSPNRMTEPLSLVPWPVEVPEVVDIPPELSLFPLAILLEIIHDDLRLNTTLPTYDPLMLIAIDAIDRADGGEVDLSDASDLVTPAAAWLALTSGGTLTGIAHARGKESDRIAGTIEMLATFGLEAQESPDGMVIEGGQSLHRPIEPIETHMDHRLAMTAMVLASKVGGVIVGAEISEVTHPGFVKQLLALGTNQ
;
A
#
# COMPACT_ATOMS: atom_id res chain seq x y z
N LEU A 1 -14.80 -9.02 -4.91
CA LEU A 1 -15.13 -8.85 -6.34
C LEU A 1 -14.09 -9.52 -7.23
N THR A 2 -12.78 -9.21 -7.09
CA THR A 2 -11.67 -9.76 -7.89
C THR A 2 -11.74 -11.28 -8.08
N ALA A 3 -11.92 -12.03 -6.99
CA ALA A 3 -11.99 -13.50 -7.04
C ALA A 3 -13.15 -14.00 -7.93
N LEU A 4 -14.31 -13.34 -7.90
CA LEU A 4 -15.46 -13.71 -8.74
C LEU A 4 -15.22 -13.38 -10.22
N VAL A 5 -14.61 -12.25 -10.51
CA VAL A 5 -14.23 -11.86 -11.89
C VAL A 5 -13.27 -12.89 -12.50
N LEU A 6 -12.23 -13.24 -11.75
CA LEU A 6 -11.22 -14.21 -12.22
C LEU A 6 -11.73 -15.65 -12.26
N ALA A 7 -12.72 -16.01 -11.45
CA ALA A 7 -13.36 -17.33 -11.47
C ALA A 7 -14.46 -17.45 -12.56
N SER A 8 -14.93 -16.33 -13.10
CA SER A 8 -16.08 -16.32 -14.02
C SER A 8 -15.94 -17.20 -15.28
N PRO A 9 -14.74 -17.48 -15.84
CA PRO A 9 -14.60 -18.45 -16.92
C PRO A 9 -15.17 -19.83 -16.60
N GLY A 10 -15.10 -20.24 -15.33
CA GLY A 10 -15.58 -21.55 -14.87
C GLY A 10 -17.03 -21.58 -14.39
N PHE A 11 -17.79 -20.50 -14.53
CA PHE A 11 -19.19 -20.47 -14.11
C PHE A 11 -20.07 -21.35 -15.01
N ALA A 12 -21.10 -21.97 -14.41
CA ALA A 12 -22.08 -22.78 -15.18
C ALA A 12 -23.06 -21.91 -15.98
N GLY A 13 -23.16 -20.62 -15.66
CA GLY A 13 -24.06 -19.64 -16.28
C GLY A 13 -23.81 -18.24 -15.78
N ALA A 14 -24.60 -17.28 -16.22
CA ALA A 14 -24.52 -15.90 -15.74
C ALA A 14 -24.82 -15.81 -14.24
N VAL A 15 -24.07 -14.96 -13.55
CA VAL A 15 -24.21 -14.66 -12.13
C VAL A 15 -24.43 -13.15 -11.99
N GLU A 16 -25.56 -12.76 -11.40
CA GLU A 16 -25.82 -11.37 -11.03
C GLU A 16 -25.31 -11.10 -9.62
N LEU A 17 -24.62 -10.00 -9.44
CA LEU A 17 -24.03 -9.58 -8.17
C LEU A 17 -24.64 -8.27 -7.71
N THR A 18 -25.05 -8.24 -6.45
CA THR A 18 -25.42 -7.01 -5.75
C THR A 18 -24.32 -6.71 -4.74
N LEU A 19 -23.77 -5.50 -4.82
CA LEU A 19 -22.79 -5.02 -3.85
C LEU A 19 -23.55 -4.24 -2.77
N GLU A 20 -23.36 -4.62 -1.50
CA GLU A 20 -23.95 -3.95 -0.35
C GLU A 20 -22.86 -3.24 0.45
N GLY A 21 -23.16 -2.03 0.94
CA GLY A 21 -22.22 -1.21 1.68
C GLY A 21 -21.29 -0.37 0.79
N GLU A 22 -20.33 0.28 1.41
CA GLU A 22 -19.34 1.08 0.70
C GLU A 22 -18.21 0.21 0.17
N ALA A 23 -17.87 0.37 -1.09
CA ALA A 23 -16.78 -0.34 -1.72
C ALA A 23 -15.45 0.32 -1.34
N VAL A 24 -14.50 -0.50 -0.88
CA VAL A 24 -13.12 -0.11 -0.60
C VAL A 24 -12.17 -0.80 -1.56
N SER A 25 -10.96 -0.24 -1.73
CA SER A 25 -9.93 -0.82 -2.62
C SER A 25 -10.46 -1.05 -4.05
N ARG A 26 -11.22 -0.10 -4.58
CA ARG A 26 -11.91 -0.19 -5.88
C ARG A 26 -10.94 -0.37 -7.05
N GLY A 27 -9.73 0.14 -6.94
CA GLY A 27 -8.67 -0.01 -7.94
C GLY A 27 -8.39 -1.46 -8.30
N TYR A 28 -8.37 -2.37 -7.32
CA TYR A 28 -8.16 -3.81 -7.57
C TYR A 28 -9.31 -4.46 -8.34
N GLY A 29 -10.55 -4.01 -8.11
CA GLY A 29 -11.70 -4.43 -8.90
C GLY A 29 -11.54 -4.01 -10.37
N ALA A 30 -11.20 -2.76 -10.62
CA ALA A 30 -10.98 -2.23 -11.97
C ALA A 30 -9.85 -2.97 -12.70
N MET A 31 -8.70 -3.20 -12.03
CA MET A 31 -7.60 -3.98 -12.59
C MET A 31 -8.00 -5.42 -12.93
N SER A 32 -8.86 -6.03 -12.10
CA SER A 32 -9.34 -7.39 -12.36
C SER A 32 -10.19 -7.48 -13.62
N PHE A 33 -11.04 -6.48 -13.87
CA PHE A 33 -11.80 -6.39 -15.12
C PHE A 33 -10.92 -6.09 -16.32
N ASP A 34 -9.89 -5.23 -16.16
CA ASP A 34 -8.96 -4.92 -17.26
C ASP A 34 -8.18 -6.16 -17.69
N ILE A 35 -7.58 -6.89 -16.75
CA ILE A 35 -6.84 -8.13 -17.09
C ILE A 35 -7.75 -9.19 -17.68
N ALA A 36 -8.97 -9.36 -17.15
CA ALA A 36 -9.95 -10.28 -17.72
C ALA A 36 -10.32 -9.89 -19.16
N ALA A 37 -10.53 -8.59 -19.44
CA ALA A 37 -10.83 -8.09 -20.77
C ALA A 37 -9.68 -8.34 -21.76
N ARG A 38 -8.42 -8.17 -21.34
CA ARG A 38 -7.23 -8.52 -22.16
C ARG A 38 -7.15 -10.00 -22.46
N CYS A 39 -7.74 -10.85 -21.61
CA CYS A 39 -7.82 -12.29 -21.80
C CYS A 39 -9.12 -12.75 -22.53
N GLY A 40 -9.88 -11.83 -23.13
CA GLY A 40 -11.08 -12.15 -23.93
C GLY A 40 -12.39 -12.07 -23.17
N SER A 41 -12.43 -11.61 -21.91
CA SER A 41 -13.67 -11.50 -21.13
C SER A 41 -14.62 -10.46 -21.71
N PRO A 42 -15.91 -10.79 -21.87
CA PRO A 42 -16.96 -9.82 -22.18
C PRO A 42 -17.44 -9.05 -20.93
N ASN A 43 -17.08 -9.52 -19.73
CA ASN A 43 -17.53 -8.94 -18.48
C ASN A 43 -17.03 -7.50 -18.31
N ARG A 44 -17.89 -6.62 -17.78
CA ARG A 44 -17.57 -5.21 -17.55
C ARG A 44 -18.07 -4.83 -16.16
N MET A 45 -17.41 -3.85 -15.57
CA MET A 45 -17.83 -3.25 -14.29
C MET A 45 -18.98 -2.26 -14.55
N THR A 46 -20.21 -2.78 -14.55
CA THR A 46 -21.44 -2.02 -14.82
C THR A 46 -22.45 -2.25 -13.70
N GLU A 47 -23.48 -1.43 -13.63
CA GLU A 47 -24.63 -1.67 -12.73
C GLU A 47 -25.89 -1.92 -13.58
N PRO A 48 -26.60 -3.04 -13.36
CA PRO A 48 -26.25 -4.14 -12.43
C PRO A 48 -24.98 -4.89 -12.87
N LEU A 49 -24.26 -5.44 -11.91
CA LEU A 49 -23.07 -6.22 -12.18
C LEU A 49 -23.46 -7.66 -12.52
N SER A 50 -23.16 -8.08 -13.76
CA SER A 50 -23.41 -9.44 -14.21
C SER A 50 -22.12 -10.04 -14.77
N LEU A 51 -21.77 -11.23 -14.29
CA LEU A 51 -20.61 -11.99 -14.75
C LEU A 51 -21.09 -13.21 -15.53
N VAL A 52 -20.69 -13.33 -16.78
CA VAL A 52 -20.97 -14.51 -17.63
C VAL A 52 -19.73 -15.37 -17.80
N PRO A 53 -19.88 -16.69 -18.03
CA PRO A 53 -18.76 -17.56 -18.40
C PRO A 53 -18.20 -17.17 -19.77
N TRP A 54 -16.89 -17.36 -19.96
CA TRP A 54 -16.20 -17.00 -21.19
C TRP A 54 -14.95 -17.87 -21.41
N PRO A 55 -14.54 -18.12 -22.66
CA PRO A 55 -13.28 -18.81 -22.92
C PRO A 55 -12.10 -17.88 -22.66
N VAL A 56 -11.09 -18.36 -21.94
CA VAL A 56 -9.87 -17.57 -21.66
C VAL A 56 -8.94 -17.64 -22.86
N GLU A 57 -8.59 -16.46 -23.39
CA GLU A 57 -7.60 -16.28 -24.45
C GLU A 57 -6.43 -15.45 -23.88
N VAL A 58 -5.35 -16.14 -23.49
CA VAL A 58 -4.18 -15.46 -22.91
C VAL A 58 -3.40 -14.78 -24.04
N PRO A 59 -3.14 -13.46 -23.92
CA PRO A 59 -2.30 -12.75 -24.90
C PRO A 59 -0.85 -13.30 -24.88
N GLU A 60 -0.17 -13.21 -26.02
CA GLU A 60 1.22 -13.68 -26.14
C GLU A 60 2.18 -12.92 -25.21
N VAL A 61 1.92 -11.65 -25.00
CA VAL A 61 2.71 -10.78 -24.12
C VAL A 61 1.79 -10.03 -23.15
N VAL A 62 2.15 -10.04 -21.89
CA VAL A 62 1.48 -9.26 -20.83
C VAL A 62 2.51 -8.37 -20.16
N ASP A 63 2.36 -7.06 -20.31
CA ASP A 63 3.14 -6.08 -19.58
C ASP A 63 2.57 -5.92 -18.16
N ILE A 64 3.42 -6.15 -17.16
CA ILE A 64 3.08 -5.94 -15.75
C ILE A 64 3.67 -4.59 -15.33
N PRO A 65 2.83 -3.61 -14.97
CA PRO A 65 3.32 -2.31 -14.56
C PRO A 65 4.02 -2.37 -13.18
N PRO A 66 4.88 -1.39 -12.86
CA PRO A 66 5.49 -1.29 -11.54
C PRO A 66 4.45 -1.16 -10.42
N GLU A 67 4.74 -1.71 -9.26
CA GLU A 67 3.88 -1.64 -8.07
C GLU A 67 3.90 -0.24 -7.44
N LEU A 68 2.82 0.53 -7.64
CA LEU A 68 2.71 1.91 -7.15
C LEU A 68 2.62 2.02 -5.63
N SER A 69 2.09 1.01 -4.96
CA SER A 69 1.97 1.04 -3.50
C SER A 69 3.31 1.02 -2.76
N LEU A 70 4.41 0.74 -3.48
CA LEU A 70 5.78 0.83 -2.95
C LEU A 70 6.40 2.22 -3.10
N PHE A 71 5.80 3.10 -3.91
CA PHE A 71 6.36 4.41 -4.19
C PHE A 71 6.52 5.30 -2.94
N PRO A 72 5.59 5.32 -1.96
CA PRO A 72 5.78 6.08 -0.73
C PRO A 72 7.01 5.64 0.09
N LEU A 73 7.47 4.39 -0.03
CA LEU A 73 8.72 3.95 0.61
C LEU A 73 9.94 4.65 -0.03
N ALA A 74 9.92 4.87 -1.34
CA ALA A 74 10.98 5.60 -2.01
C ALA A 74 10.95 7.10 -1.64
N ILE A 75 9.76 7.69 -1.50
CA ILE A 75 9.62 9.07 -0.97
C ILE A 75 10.15 9.16 0.46
N LEU A 76 9.83 8.20 1.32
CA LEU A 76 10.37 8.16 2.69
C LEU A 76 11.90 8.13 2.69
N LEU A 77 12.53 7.36 1.80
CA LEU A 77 13.99 7.37 1.65
C LEU A 77 14.52 8.76 1.30
N GLU A 78 13.86 9.49 0.39
CA GLU A 78 14.24 10.86 0.03
C GLU A 78 14.03 11.85 1.18
N ILE A 79 12.97 11.68 1.98
CA ILE A 79 12.69 12.52 3.15
C ILE A 79 13.76 12.33 4.23
N ILE A 80 14.19 11.10 4.50
CA ILE A 80 15.10 10.79 5.61
C ILE A 80 16.58 10.85 5.25
N HIS A 81 16.93 10.82 3.95
CA HIS A 81 18.30 10.87 3.45
C HIS A 81 18.52 12.07 2.54
N ASP A 82 19.33 13.03 2.98
CA ASP A 82 19.56 14.29 2.27
C ASP A 82 20.25 14.14 0.90
N ASP A 83 20.97 13.04 0.70
CA ASP A 83 21.75 12.71 -0.50
C ASP A 83 21.01 11.82 -1.51
N LEU A 84 19.81 11.34 -1.16
CA LEU A 84 18.97 10.58 -2.08
C LEU A 84 18.02 11.48 -2.85
N ARG A 85 17.81 11.18 -4.11
CA ARG A 85 16.78 11.82 -4.94
C ARG A 85 16.13 10.79 -5.85
N LEU A 86 14.81 10.83 -5.89
CA LEU A 86 14.04 10.03 -6.81
C LEU A 86 14.19 10.57 -8.24
N ASN A 87 14.57 9.69 -9.14
CA ASN A 87 14.66 10.01 -10.57
C ASN A 87 13.73 9.05 -11.34
N THR A 88 12.43 9.23 -11.14
CA THR A 88 11.43 8.42 -11.82
C THR A 88 10.18 9.21 -12.10
N THR A 89 9.44 8.79 -13.12
CA THR A 89 8.08 9.27 -13.40
C THR A 89 7.10 8.22 -12.94
N LEU A 90 6.04 8.64 -12.25
CA LEU A 90 4.99 7.72 -11.82
C LEU A 90 4.23 7.16 -13.03
N PRO A 91 4.01 5.86 -13.09
CA PRO A 91 3.13 5.27 -14.08
C PRO A 91 1.66 5.65 -13.78
N THR A 92 0.83 5.75 -14.82
CA THR A 92 -0.54 6.27 -14.72
C THR A 92 -1.64 5.21 -14.76
N TYR A 93 -1.30 3.95 -14.55
CA TYR A 93 -2.25 2.83 -14.70
C TYR A 93 -3.20 2.63 -13.49
N ASP A 94 -2.87 3.19 -12.32
CA ASP A 94 -3.73 3.17 -11.13
C ASP A 94 -4.03 4.60 -10.66
N PRO A 95 -5.09 5.22 -11.19
CA PRO A 95 -5.42 6.60 -10.87
C PRO A 95 -5.83 6.80 -9.41
N LEU A 96 -6.45 5.80 -8.74
CA LEU A 96 -6.85 5.92 -7.34
C LEU A 96 -5.64 5.91 -6.41
N MET A 97 -4.65 5.08 -6.69
CA MET A 97 -3.38 5.08 -5.98
C MET A 97 -2.62 6.40 -6.16
N LEU A 98 -2.60 6.95 -7.37
CA LEU A 98 -1.98 8.26 -7.63
C LEU A 98 -2.66 9.39 -6.89
N ILE A 99 -4.00 9.39 -6.84
CA ILE A 99 -4.77 10.38 -6.08
C ILE A 99 -4.42 10.29 -4.59
N ALA A 100 -4.32 9.08 -4.04
CA ALA A 100 -3.95 8.87 -2.64
C ALA A 100 -2.52 9.36 -2.34
N ILE A 101 -1.56 9.08 -3.21
CA ILE A 101 -0.17 9.56 -3.07
C ILE A 101 -0.11 11.10 -3.10
N ASP A 102 -0.81 11.73 -4.06
CA ASP A 102 -0.89 13.20 -4.15
C ASP A 102 -1.59 13.81 -2.92
N ALA A 103 -2.62 13.14 -2.38
CA ALA A 103 -3.29 13.57 -1.16
C ALA A 103 -2.38 13.52 0.08
N ILE A 104 -1.52 12.50 0.20
CA ILE A 104 -0.52 12.40 1.27
C ILE A 104 0.49 13.55 1.15
N ASP A 105 1.00 13.81 -0.06
CA ASP A 105 1.99 14.86 -0.32
C ASP A 105 1.46 16.26 0.03
N ARG A 106 0.16 16.48 -0.18
CA ARG A 106 -0.51 17.77 0.05
C ARG A 106 -1.29 17.86 1.35
N ALA A 107 -1.12 16.91 2.25
CA ALA A 107 -1.97 16.81 3.44
C ALA A 107 -1.98 18.09 4.30
N ASP A 108 -0.84 18.74 4.49
CA ASP A 108 -0.66 19.99 5.27
C ASP A 108 -1.44 19.97 6.62
N GLY A 109 -1.37 18.84 7.32
CA GLY A 109 -2.11 18.59 8.56
C GLY A 109 -3.59 18.20 8.39
N GLY A 110 -4.08 18.13 7.16
CA GLY A 110 -5.47 17.81 6.83
C GLY A 110 -5.78 16.31 6.80
N GLU A 111 -6.99 16.02 6.31
CA GLU A 111 -7.50 14.64 6.18
C GLU A 111 -7.10 14.03 4.84
N VAL A 112 -6.70 12.76 4.88
CA VAL A 112 -6.31 11.94 3.73
C VAL A 112 -7.12 10.65 3.74
N ASP A 113 -8.03 10.51 2.79
CA ASP A 113 -8.83 9.30 2.59
C ASP A 113 -8.00 8.25 1.83
N LEU A 114 -7.77 7.09 2.48
CA LEU A 114 -7.09 5.93 1.91
C LEU A 114 -8.02 4.73 1.71
N SER A 115 -9.32 4.91 1.62
CA SER A 115 -10.30 3.83 1.42
C SER A 115 -9.98 2.96 0.21
N ASP A 116 -9.46 3.56 -0.85
CA ASP A 116 -9.04 2.86 -2.08
C ASP A 116 -7.55 2.47 -2.10
N ALA A 117 -6.76 2.91 -1.12
CA ALA A 117 -5.31 2.75 -1.11
C ALA A 117 -4.76 2.31 0.25
N SER A 118 -5.46 1.39 0.94
CA SER A 118 -5.10 0.94 2.29
C SER A 118 -3.71 0.26 2.40
N ASP A 119 -3.09 -0.07 1.29
CA ASP A 119 -1.71 -0.55 1.26
C ASP A 119 -0.69 0.57 1.51
N LEU A 120 -1.11 1.83 1.43
CA LEU A 120 -0.28 2.99 1.76
C LEU A 120 -0.29 3.36 3.25
N VAL A 121 -1.17 2.78 4.07
CA VAL A 121 -1.39 3.17 5.48
C VAL A 121 -0.07 3.31 6.24
N THR A 122 0.76 2.28 6.24
CA THR A 122 2.00 2.26 7.02
C THR A 122 3.04 3.29 6.53
N PRO A 123 3.43 3.32 5.24
CA PRO A 123 4.38 4.33 4.77
C PRO A 123 3.81 5.74 4.78
N ALA A 124 2.49 5.94 4.57
CA ALA A 124 1.85 7.25 4.66
C ALA A 124 1.89 7.82 6.08
N ALA A 125 1.64 6.98 7.09
CA ALA A 125 1.72 7.41 8.48
C ALA A 125 3.14 7.86 8.86
N ALA A 126 4.17 7.12 8.44
CA ALA A 126 5.56 7.52 8.63
C ALA A 126 5.90 8.82 7.88
N TRP A 127 5.43 8.96 6.64
CA TRP A 127 5.64 10.18 5.85
C TRP A 127 5.01 11.40 6.52
N LEU A 128 3.75 11.32 6.92
CA LEU A 128 3.05 12.40 7.60
C LEU A 128 3.71 12.76 8.94
N ALA A 129 4.14 11.77 9.73
CA ALA A 129 4.83 12.02 11.00
C ALA A 129 6.13 12.84 10.82
N LEU A 130 6.87 12.58 9.74
CA LEU A 130 8.13 13.27 9.45
C LEU A 130 7.93 14.62 8.74
N THR A 131 6.75 14.91 8.23
CA THR A 131 6.44 16.13 7.46
C THR A 131 5.32 16.94 8.10
N SER A 132 4.19 17.07 7.43
CA SER A 132 3.11 17.99 7.80
C SER A 132 2.16 17.47 8.89
N GLY A 133 2.18 16.16 9.19
CA GLY A 133 1.10 15.53 9.93
C GLY A 133 -0.17 15.37 9.11
N GLY A 134 -1.24 14.89 9.76
CA GLY A 134 -2.55 14.73 9.13
C GLY A 134 -3.37 13.62 9.77
N THR A 135 -4.55 13.39 9.21
CA THR A 135 -5.46 12.32 9.64
C THR A 135 -5.69 11.36 8.48
N LEU A 136 -5.32 10.10 8.65
CA LEU A 136 -5.65 9.03 7.70
C LEU A 136 -7.04 8.49 8.02
N THR A 137 -7.93 8.48 7.03
CA THR A 137 -9.33 8.03 7.15
C THR A 137 -9.67 6.97 6.10
N GLY A 138 -10.88 6.37 6.21
CA GLY A 138 -11.35 5.36 5.28
C GLY A 138 -10.64 4.00 5.39
N ILE A 139 -9.88 3.77 6.46
CA ILE A 139 -8.97 2.62 6.57
C ILE A 139 -9.38 1.59 7.63
N ALA A 140 -10.58 1.66 8.20
CA ALA A 140 -11.04 0.69 9.20
C ALA A 140 -10.87 -0.77 8.74
N HIS A 141 -11.02 -1.04 7.43
CA HIS A 141 -10.83 -2.36 6.83
C HIS A 141 -9.36 -2.85 6.83
N ALA A 142 -8.39 -1.96 7.07
CA ALA A 142 -6.98 -2.34 7.16
C ALA A 142 -6.66 -3.13 8.43
N ARG A 143 -7.58 -3.17 9.43
CA ARG A 143 -7.46 -4.04 10.61
C ARG A 143 -7.59 -5.53 10.29
N GLY A 144 -8.22 -5.86 9.17
CA GLY A 144 -8.40 -7.24 8.70
C GLY A 144 -7.44 -7.66 7.59
N LYS A 145 -6.31 -6.98 7.40
CA LYS A 145 -5.26 -7.36 6.43
C LYS A 145 -4.39 -8.50 7.00
N GLU A 146 -3.12 -8.57 6.64
CA GLU A 146 -2.16 -9.57 7.16
C GLU A 146 -1.99 -9.46 8.68
N SER A 147 -2.16 -8.24 9.21
CA SER A 147 -2.20 -7.89 10.63
C SER A 147 -3.30 -6.86 10.88
N ASP A 148 -3.54 -6.45 12.15
CA ASP A 148 -4.18 -5.15 12.39
C ASP A 148 -3.18 -4.06 12.01
N ARG A 149 -3.26 -3.64 10.73
CA ARG A 149 -2.29 -2.73 10.14
C ARG A 149 -2.30 -1.35 10.79
N ILE A 150 -3.44 -0.92 11.35
CA ILE A 150 -3.53 0.35 12.08
C ILE A 150 -2.76 0.25 13.40
N ALA A 151 -3.10 -0.72 14.23
CA ALA A 151 -2.43 -0.94 15.51
C ALA A 151 -0.93 -1.21 15.33
N GLY A 152 -0.57 -2.10 14.41
CA GLY A 152 0.82 -2.42 14.10
C GLY A 152 1.62 -1.22 13.57
N THR A 153 1.00 -0.33 12.78
CA THR A 153 1.66 0.89 12.32
C THR A 153 1.94 1.83 13.50
N ILE A 154 0.99 2.05 14.39
CA ILE A 154 1.16 2.90 15.57
C ILE A 154 2.26 2.34 16.48
N GLU A 155 2.24 1.03 16.74
CA GLU A 155 3.26 0.34 17.53
C GLU A 155 4.65 0.50 16.89
N MET A 156 4.78 0.22 15.59
CA MET A 156 6.03 0.38 14.85
C MET A 156 6.54 1.83 14.91
N LEU A 157 5.70 2.83 14.65
CA LEU A 157 6.08 4.24 14.71
C LEU A 157 6.59 4.63 16.10
N ALA A 158 5.90 4.17 17.16
CA ALA A 158 6.29 4.44 18.54
C ALA A 158 7.70 3.91 18.87
N THR A 159 8.12 2.77 18.29
CA THR A 159 9.49 2.25 18.49
C THR A 159 10.56 3.18 17.90
N PHE A 160 10.21 3.94 16.85
CA PHE A 160 11.08 4.97 16.25
C PHE A 160 10.92 6.35 16.90
N GLY A 161 10.11 6.47 17.97
CA GLY A 161 9.82 7.74 18.63
C GLY A 161 8.84 8.64 17.89
N LEU A 162 8.08 8.08 16.96
CA LEU A 162 7.02 8.78 16.21
C LEU A 162 5.67 8.48 16.85
N GLU A 163 4.87 9.54 17.09
CA GLU A 163 3.57 9.43 17.75
C GLU A 163 2.44 9.47 16.73
N ALA A 164 1.53 8.53 16.85
CA ALA A 164 0.26 8.49 16.13
C ALA A 164 -0.83 8.00 17.08
N GLN A 165 -2.05 8.46 16.89
CA GLN A 165 -3.19 8.10 17.72
C GLN A 165 -4.25 7.40 16.88
N GLU A 166 -4.75 6.30 17.40
CA GLU A 166 -5.82 5.54 16.76
C GLU A 166 -7.14 6.34 16.76
N SER A 167 -7.88 6.25 15.67
CA SER A 167 -9.26 6.71 15.55
C SER A 167 -10.18 5.59 15.07
N PRO A 168 -11.51 5.71 15.19
CA PRO A 168 -12.44 4.65 14.77
C PRO A 168 -12.26 4.21 13.31
N ASP A 169 -11.93 5.14 12.42
CA ASP A 169 -11.80 4.92 10.98
C ASP A 169 -10.35 5.00 10.47
N GLY A 170 -9.39 5.24 11.36
CA GLY A 170 -8.00 5.40 10.95
C GLY A 170 -7.05 5.83 12.03
N MET A 171 -6.25 6.87 11.79
CA MET A 171 -5.31 7.41 12.76
C MET A 171 -5.03 8.91 12.56
N VAL A 172 -4.69 9.58 13.64
CA VAL A 172 -4.25 10.99 13.69
C VAL A 172 -2.74 11.01 13.93
N ILE A 173 -2.02 11.78 13.16
CA ILE A 173 -0.56 11.84 13.16
C ILE A 173 -0.13 13.30 13.30
N GLU A 174 0.64 13.61 14.33
CA GLU A 174 1.30 14.91 14.45
C GLU A 174 2.49 14.98 13.48
N GLY A 175 2.70 16.16 12.88
CA GLY A 175 3.80 16.40 11.95
C GLY A 175 5.07 16.91 12.60
N GLY A 176 6.15 17.00 11.79
CA GLY A 176 7.42 17.59 12.21
C GLY A 176 8.20 16.78 13.25
N GLN A 177 7.90 15.50 13.36
CA GLN A 177 8.54 14.60 14.30
C GLN A 177 9.94 14.17 13.80
N SER A 178 10.76 13.65 14.71
CA SER A 178 12.12 13.20 14.41
C SER A 178 12.30 11.72 14.72
N LEU A 179 13.04 11.03 13.86
CA LEU A 179 13.36 9.62 14.05
C LEU A 179 14.36 9.42 15.19
N HIS A 180 14.10 8.43 16.03
CA HIS A 180 15.01 7.93 17.03
C HIS A 180 15.37 6.46 16.77
N ARG A 181 16.55 6.08 17.21
CA ARG A 181 16.98 4.68 17.12
C ARG A 181 16.16 3.83 18.08
N PRO A 182 15.48 2.77 17.62
CA PRO A 182 14.79 1.81 18.46
C PRO A 182 15.71 1.16 19.49
N ILE A 183 15.25 1.02 20.73
CA ILE A 183 15.96 0.30 21.78
C ILE A 183 15.63 -1.20 21.70
N GLU A 184 14.37 -1.51 21.47
CA GLU A 184 13.87 -2.88 21.36
C GLU A 184 13.76 -3.29 19.88
N PRO A 185 13.77 -4.61 19.59
CA PRO A 185 13.47 -5.11 18.25
C PRO A 185 12.08 -4.67 17.78
N ILE A 186 11.96 -4.39 16.50
CA ILE A 186 10.71 -3.94 15.87
C ILE A 186 9.96 -5.16 15.36
N GLU A 187 8.76 -5.39 15.89
CA GLU A 187 7.89 -6.45 15.45
C GLU A 187 7.14 -6.08 14.17
N THR A 188 7.16 -6.96 13.18
CA THR A 188 6.49 -6.73 11.89
C THR A 188 5.14 -7.42 11.80
N HIS A 189 4.79 -8.25 12.79
CA HIS A 189 3.56 -9.07 12.80
C HIS A 189 3.35 -9.87 11.50
N MET A 190 4.44 -10.23 10.82
CA MET A 190 4.43 -10.89 9.50
C MET A 190 3.68 -10.09 8.43
N ASP A 191 3.57 -8.77 8.59
CA ASP A 191 3.04 -7.85 7.58
C ASP A 191 4.20 -7.21 6.80
N HIS A 192 4.22 -7.46 5.51
CA HIS A 192 5.27 -6.96 4.61
C HIS A 192 5.32 -5.42 4.53
N ARG A 193 4.18 -4.71 4.73
CA ARG A 193 4.13 -3.24 4.73
C ARG A 193 4.80 -2.67 5.98
N LEU A 194 4.55 -3.30 7.14
CA LEU A 194 5.25 -2.96 8.37
C LEU A 194 6.75 -3.23 8.23
N ALA A 195 7.13 -4.40 7.73
CA ALA A 195 8.53 -4.78 7.55
C ALA A 195 9.28 -3.81 6.65
N MET A 196 8.73 -3.49 5.47
CA MET A 196 9.37 -2.61 4.50
C MET A 196 9.49 -1.18 5.01
N THR A 197 8.44 -0.64 5.65
CA THR A 197 8.48 0.70 6.24
C THR A 197 9.49 0.77 7.38
N ALA A 198 9.49 -0.21 8.30
CA ALA A 198 10.46 -0.29 9.38
C ALA A 198 11.91 -0.34 8.87
N MET A 199 12.19 -1.11 7.80
CA MET A 199 13.51 -1.17 7.18
C MET A 199 13.93 0.17 6.57
N VAL A 200 13.00 0.90 5.93
CA VAL A 200 13.28 2.24 5.40
C VAL A 200 13.64 3.18 6.56
N LEU A 201 12.84 3.23 7.62
CA LEU A 201 13.13 4.10 8.77
C LEU A 201 14.44 3.70 9.47
N ALA A 202 14.69 2.40 9.65
CA ALA A 202 15.92 1.89 10.24
C ALA A 202 17.16 2.16 9.37
N SER A 203 17.03 2.37 8.07
CA SER A 203 18.15 2.74 7.21
C SER A 203 18.82 4.06 7.62
N LYS A 204 18.09 4.95 8.30
CA LYS A 204 18.60 6.23 8.83
C LYS A 204 19.20 6.09 10.23
N VAL A 205 18.50 5.43 11.14
CA VAL A 205 18.82 5.45 12.57
C VAL A 205 19.30 4.11 13.12
N GLY A 206 19.24 3.06 12.32
CA GLY A 206 19.52 1.70 12.76
C GLY A 206 18.32 1.07 13.47
N GLY A 207 18.43 -0.24 13.75
CA GLY A 207 17.41 -1.01 14.45
C GLY A 207 17.55 -2.50 14.16
N VAL A 208 16.80 -3.33 14.89
CA VAL A 208 16.66 -4.76 14.64
C VAL A 208 15.21 -5.03 14.26
N ILE A 209 14.97 -5.64 13.10
CA ILE A 209 13.64 -5.88 12.57
C ILE A 209 13.37 -7.39 12.58
N VAL A 210 12.34 -7.81 13.29
CA VAL A 210 11.92 -9.21 13.37
C VAL A 210 11.00 -9.50 12.19
N GLY A 211 11.26 -10.61 11.48
CA GLY A 211 10.43 -11.02 10.33
C GLY A 211 10.65 -10.16 9.08
N ALA A 212 11.83 -9.52 8.92
CA ALA A 212 12.14 -8.69 7.76
C ALA A 212 12.01 -9.43 6.41
N GLU A 213 12.20 -10.75 6.42
CA GLU A 213 12.08 -11.64 5.25
C GLU A 213 10.69 -11.63 4.62
N ILE A 214 9.64 -11.25 5.35
CA ILE A 214 8.29 -11.15 4.79
C ILE A 214 8.18 -10.14 3.65
N SER A 215 9.11 -9.18 3.57
CA SER A 215 9.19 -8.23 2.46
C SER A 215 9.37 -8.90 1.09
N GLU A 216 9.99 -10.09 1.05
CA GLU A 216 10.20 -10.86 -0.18
C GLU A 216 8.90 -11.31 -0.86
N VAL A 217 7.79 -11.35 -0.12
CA VAL A 217 6.46 -11.68 -0.66
C VAL A 217 5.98 -10.63 -1.66
N THR A 218 6.27 -9.36 -1.40
CA THR A 218 5.83 -8.22 -2.23
C THR A 218 6.93 -7.73 -3.16
N HIS A 219 8.17 -7.66 -2.66
CA HIS A 219 9.30 -7.15 -3.44
C HIS A 219 10.53 -8.02 -3.23
N PRO A 220 10.71 -9.09 -4.04
CA PRO A 220 11.89 -9.92 -3.99
C PRO A 220 13.18 -9.09 -4.15
N GLY A 221 14.10 -9.24 -3.20
CA GLY A 221 15.35 -8.49 -3.19
C GLY A 221 15.28 -7.10 -2.56
N PHE A 222 14.17 -6.70 -1.91
CA PHE A 222 14.04 -5.38 -1.26
C PHE A 222 15.17 -5.09 -0.27
N VAL A 223 15.46 -6.03 0.63
CA VAL A 223 16.57 -5.91 1.60
C VAL A 223 17.91 -5.65 0.90
N LYS A 224 18.20 -6.42 -0.15
CA LYS A 224 19.45 -6.28 -0.92
C LYS A 224 19.54 -4.90 -1.59
N GLN A 225 18.46 -4.41 -2.16
CA GLN A 225 18.41 -3.10 -2.81
C GLN A 225 18.61 -1.98 -1.78
N LEU A 226 17.93 -2.05 -0.64
CA LEU A 226 18.06 -1.07 0.43
C LEU A 226 19.49 -1.01 0.98
N LEU A 227 20.11 -2.15 1.23
CA LEU A 227 21.50 -2.21 1.68
C LEU A 227 22.49 -1.66 0.64
N ALA A 228 22.21 -1.85 -0.66
CA ALA A 228 23.05 -1.32 -1.73
C ALA A 228 23.05 0.23 -1.77
N LEU A 229 22.01 0.89 -1.33
CA LEU A 229 21.96 2.37 -1.23
C LEU A 229 22.97 2.88 -0.18
N GLY A 230 23.18 2.15 0.92
CA GLY A 230 24.12 2.53 1.98
C GLY A 230 25.59 2.21 1.68
N THR A 231 25.89 1.36 0.70
CA THR A 231 27.29 0.96 0.38
C THR A 231 27.99 1.90 -0.58
N ASN A 232 27.32 2.89 -1.13
CA ASN A 232 27.87 3.88 -2.07
C ASN A 232 28.25 5.21 -1.39
N GLN A 233 28.36 5.23 -0.06
CA GLN A 233 28.81 6.39 0.73
C GLN A 233 30.29 6.25 1.13
#